data_c54fc32eef5786b405d273ba64ca3f8f
#
_entry.id   c54fc32eef5786b405d273ba64ca3f8f
#
_cell.length_a   1.000
_cell.length_b   1.000
_cell.length_c   1.000
_cell.angle_alpha   90.00
_cell.angle_beta   90.00
_cell.angle_gamma   90.00
#
_symmetry.space_group_name_H-M   'P 1'
#
loop_
_entity.id
_entity.type
_entity.pdbx_description
1 polymer ?
#
loop_
_entity_poly.entity_id
_entity_poly.type
_entity_poly.pdbx_seq_one_letter_code
_entity_poly.pdbx_strand_id
1 'polypeptide(L)'
;GIQGLPTTFFFDREGRLVALREDVGRHNALDKLIGWAFLQGKLPLHDHILLVSGRAGYELLVKAVAAGIPVFCAVSAPTSLAVALAQAYGLTLVGFLRPGRMNVYAGRERVGPPRGLPNPCG
;
A
#
# COMPACT_ATOMS: atom_id res chain seq x y z
N GLY A 1 1.29 -10.05 11.67
CA GLY A 1 0.28 -11.04 11.48
C GLY A 1 0.77 -12.43 11.80
N ILE A 2 -0.07 -13.41 11.59
CA ILE A 2 0.32 -14.80 11.78
C ILE A 2 1.33 -15.16 10.72
N GLN A 3 2.42 -15.78 11.16
CA GLN A 3 3.50 -16.17 10.28
C GLN A 3 2.99 -17.06 9.14
N GLY A 4 3.30 -16.68 7.91
CA GLY A 4 2.93 -17.43 6.73
C GLY A 4 1.59 -17.08 6.12
N LEU A 5 0.72 -16.33 6.81
CA LEU A 5 -0.55 -15.89 6.25
C LEU A 5 -0.42 -14.52 5.58
N PRO A 6 -0.92 -14.37 4.35
CA PRO A 6 -1.01 -13.05 3.74
C PRO A 6 -1.85 -12.12 4.60
N THR A 7 -1.31 -10.95 4.87
CA THR A 7 -1.96 -9.95 5.71
C THR A 7 -2.00 -8.62 5.00
N THR A 8 -3.14 -7.95 5.07
CA THR A 8 -3.32 -6.62 4.52
C THR A 8 -3.61 -5.67 5.68
N PHE A 9 -2.80 -4.63 5.79
CA PHE A 9 -2.92 -3.62 6.83
C PHE A 9 -3.38 -2.31 6.22
N PHE A 10 -4.25 -1.62 6.91
CA PHE A 10 -4.80 -0.37 6.47
C PHE A 10 -4.48 0.72 7.49
N PHE A 11 -3.79 1.76 7.06
CA PHE A 11 -3.40 2.87 7.91
C PHE A 11 -4.04 4.16 7.43
N ASP A 12 -4.33 5.08 8.37
CA ASP A 12 -4.75 6.42 8.00
C ASP A 12 -3.52 7.27 7.63
N ARG A 13 -3.76 8.51 7.24
CA ARG A 13 -2.67 9.39 6.80
C ARG A 13 -1.69 9.76 7.93
N GLU A 14 -2.08 9.60 9.17
CA GLU A 14 -1.23 9.82 10.34
C GLU A 14 -0.43 8.56 10.71
N GLY A 15 -0.61 7.47 9.97
CA GLY A 15 0.11 6.22 10.22
C GLY A 15 -0.52 5.34 11.28
N ARG A 16 -1.77 5.60 11.69
CA ARG A 16 -2.45 4.77 12.68
C ARG A 16 -3.16 3.61 11.98
N LEU A 17 -3.08 2.44 12.56
CA LEU A 17 -3.73 1.25 12.02
C LEU A 17 -5.24 1.37 12.14
N VAL A 18 -5.93 1.30 11.01
CA VAL A 18 -7.39 1.39 10.94
C VAL A 18 -8.02 0.00 10.91
N ALA A 19 -7.44 -0.91 10.14
CA ALA A 19 -7.99 -2.25 10.00
C ALA A 19 -6.91 -3.21 9.52
N LEU A 20 -7.14 -4.49 9.77
CA LEU A 20 -6.23 -5.57 9.38
C LEU A 20 -7.09 -6.76 8.95
N ARG A 21 -6.71 -7.41 7.86
CA ARG A 21 -7.38 -8.62 7.39
C ARG A 21 -6.35 -9.65 6.98
N GLU A 22 -6.59 -10.89 7.37
CA GLU A 22 -5.76 -12.03 7.03
C GLU A 22 -6.57 -13.03 6.23
N ASP A 23 -5.92 -13.70 5.29
CA ASP A 23 -6.53 -14.77 4.53
C ASP A 23 -5.42 -15.60 3.91
N VAL A 24 -5.71 -16.87 3.59
CA VAL A 24 -4.76 -17.74 2.90
C VAL A 24 -4.45 -17.23 1.49
N GLY A 25 -5.36 -16.44 0.89
CA GLY A 25 -5.13 -15.78 -0.39
C GLY A 25 -4.98 -14.28 -0.21
N ARG A 26 -3.88 -13.69 -0.69
CA ARG A 26 -3.63 -12.26 -0.53
C ARG A 26 -4.72 -11.39 -1.19
N HIS A 27 -5.30 -11.86 -2.30
CA HIS A 27 -6.40 -11.16 -2.94
C HIS A 27 -7.63 -11.11 -2.06
N ASN A 28 -7.91 -12.21 -1.34
CA ASN A 28 -9.04 -12.28 -0.44
C ASN A 28 -8.85 -11.35 0.76
N ALA A 29 -7.63 -11.23 1.27
CA ALA A 29 -7.35 -10.31 2.37
C ALA A 29 -7.64 -8.87 1.97
N LEU A 30 -7.21 -8.47 0.79
CA LEU A 30 -7.48 -7.12 0.28
C LEU A 30 -8.96 -6.93 0.02
N ASP A 31 -9.64 -7.90 -0.59
CA ASP A 31 -11.07 -7.82 -0.86
C ASP A 31 -11.88 -7.68 0.42
N LYS A 32 -11.50 -8.39 1.47
CA LYS A 32 -12.16 -8.26 2.78
C LYS A 32 -12.00 -6.83 3.33
N LEU A 33 -10.83 -6.26 3.17
CA LEU A 33 -10.56 -4.91 3.66
C LEU A 33 -11.37 -3.88 2.88
N ILE A 34 -11.40 -3.98 1.56
CA ILE A 34 -12.17 -3.07 0.71
C ILE A 34 -13.66 -3.22 1.01
N GLY A 35 -14.14 -4.45 1.18
CA GLY A 35 -15.53 -4.71 1.54
C GLY A 35 -15.91 -4.08 2.87
N TRP A 36 -15.03 -4.20 3.86
CA TRP A 36 -15.23 -3.54 5.15
C TRP A 36 -15.35 -2.03 4.99
N ALA A 37 -14.43 -1.43 4.22
CA ALA A 37 -14.45 0.01 3.98
C ALA A 37 -15.73 0.45 3.28
N PHE A 38 -16.21 -0.34 2.32
CA PHE A 38 -17.47 -0.06 1.64
C PHE A 38 -18.63 -0.04 2.62
N LEU A 39 -18.70 -1.05 3.49
CA LEU A 39 -19.78 -1.15 4.49
C LEU A 39 -19.73 -0.03 5.50
N GLN A 40 -18.54 0.53 5.78
CA GLN A 40 -18.36 1.65 6.70
C GLN A 40 -18.56 3.00 6.02
N GLY A 41 -18.87 3.02 4.73
CA GLY A 41 -19.03 4.27 4.00
C GLY A 41 -17.72 5.04 3.79
N LYS A 42 -16.60 4.34 3.77
CA LYS A 42 -15.28 4.97 3.70
C LYS A 42 -14.69 5.06 2.29
N LEU A 43 -15.35 4.50 1.29
CA LEU A 43 -14.85 4.59 -0.08
C LEU A 43 -15.23 5.93 -0.69
N PRO A 44 -14.37 6.49 -1.55
CA PRO A 44 -13.02 6.05 -1.87
C PRO A 44 -12.03 6.34 -0.75
N LEU A 45 -10.92 5.60 -0.75
CA LEU A 45 -9.97 5.59 0.36
C LEU A 45 -8.78 6.53 0.10
N HIS A 46 -9.07 7.79 -0.20
CA HIS A 46 -8.07 8.79 -0.60
C HIS A 46 -7.01 9.09 0.47
N ASP A 47 -7.34 8.93 1.73
CA ASP A 47 -6.47 9.31 2.84
C ASP A 47 -5.86 8.12 3.56
N HIS A 48 -5.76 6.98 2.88
CA HIS A 48 -5.30 5.76 3.53
C HIS A 48 -4.05 5.20 2.86
N ILE A 49 -3.32 4.43 3.63
CA ILE A 49 -2.12 3.73 3.19
C ILE A 49 -2.37 2.24 3.33
N LEU A 50 -2.10 1.50 2.26
CA LEU A 50 -2.26 0.06 2.24
C LEU A 50 -0.89 -0.59 2.35
N LEU A 51 -0.74 -1.53 3.27
CA LEU A 51 0.47 -2.33 3.41
C LEU A 51 0.12 -3.79 3.28
N VAL A 52 0.78 -4.50 2.37
CA VAL A 52 0.59 -5.93 2.22
C VAL A 52 1.87 -6.66 2.61
N SER A 53 1.73 -7.81 3.26
CA SER A 53 2.86 -8.61 3.72
C SER A 53 3.55 -9.37 2.59
N GLY A 54 2.90 -9.51 1.44
CA GLY A 54 3.42 -10.22 0.30
C GLY A 54 3.94 -9.31 -0.80
N ARG A 55 3.96 -9.84 -2.02
CA ARG A 55 4.42 -9.11 -3.19
C ARG A 55 3.34 -8.17 -3.71
N ALA A 56 3.75 -6.98 -4.17
CA ALA A 56 2.85 -6.04 -4.83
C ALA A 56 2.70 -6.45 -6.29
N GLY A 57 1.69 -7.26 -6.58
CA GLY A 57 1.38 -7.68 -7.93
C GLY A 57 0.41 -6.73 -8.63
N TYR A 58 0.37 -6.82 -9.95
CA TYR A 58 -0.47 -5.98 -10.79
C TYR A 58 -1.94 -6.01 -10.37
N GLU A 59 -2.47 -7.22 -10.13
CA GLU A 59 -3.89 -7.37 -9.81
C GLU A 59 -4.28 -6.72 -8.48
N LEU A 60 -3.38 -6.78 -7.49
CA LEU A 60 -3.62 -6.11 -6.21
C LEU A 60 -3.63 -4.60 -6.38
N LEU A 61 -2.73 -4.07 -7.21
CA LEU A 61 -2.71 -2.64 -7.49
C LEU A 61 -3.95 -2.17 -8.23
N VAL A 62 -4.48 -2.97 -9.17
CA VAL A 62 -5.73 -2.64 -9.85
C VAL A 62 -6.84 -2.44 -8.82
N LYS A 63 -6.93 -3.32 -7.85
CA LYS A 63 -7.93 -3.20 -6.78
C LYS A 63 -7.71 -1.96 -5.93
N ALA A 64 -6.47 -1.65 -5.59
CA ALA A 64 -6.13 -0.47 -4.81
C ALA A 64 -6.49 0.82 -5.55
N VAL A 65 -6.16 0.88 -6.84
CA VAL A 65 -6.52 2.04 -7.69
C VAL A 65 -8.03 2.20 -7.73
N ALA A 66 -8.76 1.12 -7.94
CA ALA A 66 -10.23 1.16 -8.00
C ALA A 66 -10.84 1.63 -6.68
N ALA A 67 -10.22 1.31 -5.56
CA ALA A 67 -10.69 1.74 -4.25
C ALA A 67 -10.25 3.18 -3.88
N GLY A 68 -9.43 3.80 -4.71
CA GLY A 68 -8.97 5.17 -4.49
C GLY A 68 -7.81 5.30 -3.51
N ILE A 69 -7.07 4.23 -3.27
CA ILE A 69 -5.95 4.23 -2.33
C ILE A 69 -4.73 4.89 -2.99
N PRO A 70 -4.17 5.95 -2.40
CA PRO A 70 -3.04 6.66 -3.02
C PRO A 70 -1.66 6.07 -2.75
N VAL A 71 -1.51 5.28 -1.68
CA VAL A 71 -0.21 4.74 -1.28
C VAL A 71 -0.31 3.24 -1.03
N PHE A 72 0.49 2.47 -1.74
CA PHE A 72 0.55 1.02 -1.63
C PHE A 72 1.96 0.61 -1.23
N CYS A 73 2.09 -0.08 -0.11
CA CYS A 73 3.37 -0.55 0.40
C CYS A 73 3.41 -2.06 0.44
N ALA A 74 4.55 -2.63 0.12
CA ALA A 74 4.76 -4.07 0.20
C ALA A 74 6.08 -4.38 0.87
N VAL A 75 6.13 -5.51 1.57
CA VAL A 75 7.35 -5.96 2.24
C VAL A 75 8.36 -6.48 1.22
N SER A 76 7.90 -7.06 0.13
CA SER A 76 8.79 -7.56 -0.93
C SER A 76 8.72 -6.72 -2.21
N ALA A 77 9.36 -7.21 -3.27
CA ALA A 77 9.46 -6.48 -4.52
C ALA A 77 8.13 -6.41 -5.26
N PRO A 78 7.81 -5.27 -5.88
CA PRO A 78 6.69 -5.21 -6.81
C PRO A 78 7.07 -5.85 -8.15
N THR A 79 6.05 -6.27 -8.91
CA THR A 79 6.26 -6.71 -10.28
C THR A 79 6.46 -5.50 -11.19
N SER A 80 7.08 -5.71 -12.36
CA SER A 80 7.25 -4.60 -13.31
C SER A 80 5.93 -4.06 -13.83
N LEU A 81 4.92 -4.92 -13.99
CA LEU A 81 3.59 -4.46 -14.37
C LEU A 81 2.95 -3.60 -13.29
N ALA A 82 3.17 -3.95 -12.01
CA ALA A 82 2.67 -3.15 -10.91
C ALA A 82 3.30 -1.75 -10.91
N VAL A 83 4.60 -1.67 -11.14
CA VAL A 83 5.30 -0.39 -11.23
C VAL A 83 4.72 0.46 -12.36
N ALA A 84 4.52 -0.13 -13.54
CA ALA A 84 3.97 0.59 -14.68
C ALA A 84 2.56 1.11 -14.39
N LEU A 85 1.72 0.30 -13.75
CA LEU A 85 0.37 0.71 -13.38
C LEU A 85 0.40 1.87 -12.39
N ALA A 86 1.26 1.77 -11.37
CA ALA A 86 1.38 2.83 -10.36
C ALA A 86 1.79 4.15 -11.01
N GLN A 87 2.74 4.11 -11.94
CA GLN A 87 3.17 5.30 -12.66
C GLN A 87 2.04 5.88 -13.51
N ALA A 88 1.29 5.02 -14.18
CA ALA A 88 0.21 5.45 -15.07
C ALA A 88 -0.94 6.12 -14.32
N TYR A 89 -1.24 5.66 -13.12
CA TYR A 89 -2.39 6.16 -12.33
C TYR A 89 -2.00 7.06 -11.17
N GLY A 90 -0.73 7.42 -11.06
CA GLY A 90 -0.29 8.36 -10.02
C GLY A 90 -0.33 7.79 -8.62
N LEU A 91 -0.23 6.48 -8.46
CA LEU A 91 -0.20 5.83 -7.17
C LEU A 91 1.23 5.78 -6.65
N THR A 92 1.43 6.02 -5.36
CA THR A 92 2.75 5.87 -4.74
C THR A 92 2.95 4.41 -4.37
N LEU A 93 4.00 3.81 -4.93
CA LEU A 93 4.31 2.39 -4.74
C LEU A 93 5.64 2.24 -4.03
N VAL A 94 5.60 1.58 -2.87
CA VAL A 94 6.77 1.32 -2.04
C VAL A 94 6.96 -0.18 -1.91
N GLY A 95 8.18 -0.65 -2.08
CA GLY A 95 8.52 -2.05 -1.89
C GLY A 95 9.70 -2.22 -0.96
N PHE A 96 10.01 -3.46 -0.62
CA PHE A 96 11.11 -3.81 0.29
C PHE A 96 11.06 -3.04 1.60
N LEU A 97 9.85 -2.84 2.15
CA LEU A 97 9.68 -2.10 3.38
C LEU A 97 10.33 -2.84 4.56
N ARG A 98 11.24 -2.15 5.24
CA ARG A 98 11.95 -2.64 6.42
C ARG A 98 12.07 -1.49 7.41
N PRO A 99 12.30 -1.75 8.69
CA PRO A 99 12.55 -0.66 9.64
C PRO A 99 13.69 0.23 9.14
N GLY A 100 13.40 1.51 8.96
CA GLY A 100 14.36 2.51 8.49
C GLY A 100 14.72 2.45 7.01
N ARG A 101 14.06 1.59 6.22
CA ARG A 101 14.41 1.42 4.80
C ARG A 101 13.17 1.15 3.97
N MET A 102 13.17 1.70 2.76
CA MET A 102 12.14 1.41 1.76
C MET A 102 12.64 1.84 0.39
N ASN A 103 12.11 1.19 -0.65
CA ASN A 103 12.36 1.58 -2.03
C ASN A 103 11.07 2.16 -2.63
N VAL A 104 11.15 3.37 -3.17
CA VAL A 104 10.01 4.02 -3.80
C VAL A 104 10.10 3.79 -5.31
N TYR A 105 9.12 3.09 -5.86
CA TYR A 105 9.09 2.72 -7.28
C TYR A 105 8.27 3.68 -8.12
N ALA A 106 7.33 4.38 -7.52
CA ALA A 106 6.47 5.33 -8.21
C ALA A 106 5.91 6.31 -7.18
N GLY A 107 5.52 7.52 -7.64
CA GLY A 107 4.83 8.49 -6.79
C GLY A 107 5.70 9.06 -5.67
N ARG A 108 6.98 9.25 -5.92
CA ARG A 108 7.93 9.69 -4.89
C ARG A 108 7.55 11.03 -4.26
N GLU A 109 6.80 11.85 -4.96
CA GLU A 109 6.39 13.18 -4.47
C GLU A 109 5.52 13.12 -3.22
N ARG A 110 4.88 11.96 -2.92
CA ARG A 110 4.12 11.79 -1.68
C ARG A 110 4.99 11.40 -0.50
N VAL A 111 6.26 11.05 -0.75
CA VAL A 111 7.16 10.55 0.27
C VAL A 111 8.15 11.65 0.63
N GLY A 112 8.11 12.11 1.87
CA GLY A 112 9.06 13.11 2.35
C GLY A 112 10.43 12.52 2.58
N PRO A 113 11.44 13.36 2.83
CA PRO A 113 12.77 12.90 3.20
C PRO A 113 12.73 12.23 4.58
N PRO A 114 13.73 11.39 4.90
CA PRO A 114 13.81 10.84 6.24
C PRO A 114 13.84 11.94 7.29
N ARG A 115 13.17 11.68 8.42
CA ARG A 115 13.10 12.67 9.50
C ARG A 115 14.50 13.06 9.96
N GLY A 116 14.74 14.35 10.13
CA GLY A 116 16.01 14.88 10.60
C GLY A 116 17.06 15.06 9.53
N LEU A 117 16.76 14.67 8.28
CA LEU A 117 17.68 14.87 7.16
C LEU A 117 17.16 15.95 6.23
N PRO A 118 18.04 16.74 5.60
CA PRO A 118 17.60 17.73 4.63
C PRO A 118 16.99 17.05 3.41
N ASN A 119 16.04 17.73 2.77
CA ASN A 119 15.45 17.24 1.54
C ASN A 119 16.50 17.33 0.43
N PRO A 120 16.89 16.21 -0.21
CA PRO A 120 17.92 16.24 -1.24
C PRO A 120 17.52 17.04 -2.48
N CYS A 121 16.23 17.28 -2.66
CA CYS A 121 15.73 18.04 -3.81
C CYS A 121 15.47 19.51 -3.51
N GLY A 122 15.83 19.97 -2.35
CA GLY A 122 15.66 21.40 -2.07
C GLY A 122 15.24 21.75 -0.72
#